data_fc3521c2711d7470512212a0f2897364
#
_entry.id   fc3521c2711d7470512212a0f2897364
#
_cell.length_a   1.000
_cell.length_b   1.000
_cell.length_c   1.000
_cell.angle_alpha   90.00
_cell.angle_beta   90.00
_cell.angle_gamma   90.00
#
_symmetry.space_group_name_H-M   'P 1'
#
loop_
_entity.id
_entity.type
_entity.pdbx_description
1 polymer ?
#
loop_
_entity_poly.entity_id
_entity_poly.type
_entity_poly.pdbx_seq_one_letter_code
_entity_poly.pdbx_strand_id
1 'polypeptide(L)'
;MERFLTFTVNKNSGFHTVGQVLRSQGGLTKNQISRAKFRPQGILKNGVRCRVTESVYPGDMITVCLEESGLSSGHLASPPEAALPPLEILYEDQDLLAVNKPAGIVTHPSGCHYRDSLSNQVSWYFRSKKEKIVIRPVGRLDRETSGIVIFAKNQTAAARLQAQRCHNHLKKQYLAVVSGCLPVDPCAEKTVPPSSSALLSQGHTISLPIGPDPDDPRKMTVLLSDSFTFGNLPVDLEKNSSH
;
A
#
# COMPACT_ATOMS: atom_id res chain seq x y z
N MET A 1 -3.40 22.48 7.43
CA MET A 1 -3.40 23.07 6.08
C MET A 1 -4.71 22.71 5.43
N GLU A 2 -5.42 23.67 4.84
CA GLU A 2 -6.65 23.38 4.11
C GLU A 2 -6.33 23.01 2.67
N ARG A 3 -7.01 21.98 2.18
CA ARG A 3 -6.89 21.51 0.79
C ARG A 3 -8.28 21.46 0.18
N PHE A 4 -8.43 22.09 -0.98
CA PHE A 4 -9.66 22.06 -1.74
C PHE A 4 -9.54 21.05 -2.88
N LEU A 5 -10.54 20.17 -2.99
CA LEU A 5 -10.67 19.25 -4.13
C LEU A 5 -11.98 19.56 -4.83
N THR A 6 -11.93 19.65 -6.17
CA THR A 6 -13.11 19.90 -6.99
C THR A 6 -13.34 18.75 -7.96
N PHE A 7 -14.60 18.32 -8.07
CA PHE A 7 -15.04 17.21 -8.92
C PHE A 7 -16.18 17.69 -9.82
N THR A 8 -16.08 17.43 -11.11
CA THR A 8 -17.18 17.68 -12.04
C THR A 8 -17.99 16.40 -12.23
N VAL A 9 -19.31 16.47 -12.11
CA VAL A 9 -20.21 15.35 -12.28
C VAL A 9 -20.34 15.02 -13.78
N ASN A 10 -19.89 13.85 -14.21
CA ASN A 10 -19.97 13.40 -15.59
C ASN A 10 -21.35 12.84 -15.94
N LYS A 11 -21.77 12.97 -17.21
CA LYS A 11 -23.06 12.48 -17.72
C LYS A 11 -23.33 11.00 -17.44
N ASN A 12 -22.28 10.18 -17.43
CA ASN A 12 -22.39 8.72 -17.27
C ASN A 12 -21.99 8.23 -15.86
N SER A 13 -21.91 9.13 -14.87
CA SER A 13 -21.41 8.77 -13.54
C SER A 13 -22.37 7.94 -12.70
N GLY A 14 -23.68 7.98 -13.00
CA GLY A 14 -24.71 7.31 -12.21
C GLY A 14 -24.84 7.82 -10.76
N PHE A 15 -24.24 8.96 -10.45
CA PHE A 15 -24.33 9.56 -9.11
C PHE A 15 -25.58 10.42 -8.99
N HIS A 16 -26.30 10.24 -7.87
CA HIS A 16 -27.52 10.97 -7.58
C HIS A 16 -27.36 11.99 -6.46
N THR A 17 -26.30 11.89 -5.65
CA THR A 17 -26.08 12.77 -4.51
C THR A 17 -24.64 13.27 -4.40
N VAL A 18 -24.43 14.42 -3.79
CA VAL A 18 -23.11 14.97 -3.45
C VAL A 18 -22.27 13.96 -2.68
N GLY A 19 -22.87 13.24 -1.74
CA GLY A 19 -22.16 12.23 -0.95
C GLY A 19 -21.67 11.04 -1.78
N GLN A 20 -22.36 10.67 -2.86
CA GLN A 20 -21.88 9.62 -3.78
C GLN A 20 -20.68 10.12 -4.60
N VAL A 21 -20.74 11.34 -5.13
CA VAL A 21 -19.60 11.96 -5.84
C VAL A 21 -18.36 12.00 -4.96
N LEU A 22 -18.49 12.50 -3.73
CA LEU A 22 -17.37 12.59 -2.80
C LEU A 22 -16.75 11.22 -2.45
N ARG A 23 -17.57 10.18 -2.31
CA ARG A 23 -17.07 8.81 -2.02
C ARG A 23 -16.49 8.12 -3.23
N SER A 24 -17.21 8.10 -4.32
CA SER A 24 -16.84 7.28 -5.49
C SER A 24 -15.80 7.99 -6.37
N GLN A 25 -16.05 9.24 -6.75
CA GLN A 25 -15.12 10.00 -7.59
C GLN A 25 -13.99 10.63 -6.75
N GLY A 26 -14.33 11.14 -5.55
CA GLY A 26 -13.38 11.75 -4.63
C GLY A 26 -12.50 10.75 -3.88
N GLY A 27 -12.97 9.53 -3.68
CA GLY A 27 -12.30 8.53 -2.84
C GLY A 27 -12.25 8.92 -1.37
N LEU A 28 -13.22 9.76 -0.90
CA LEU A 28 -13.23 10.27 0.46
C LEU A 28 -13.87 9.27 1.44
N THR A 29 -13.26 9.14 2.60
CA THR A 29 -13.82 8.33 3.70
C THR A 29 -15.03 9.02 4.35
N LYS A 30 -15.88 8.22 5.02
CA LYS A 30 -17.01 8.76 5.80
C LYS A 30 -16.55 9.81 6.81
N ASN A 31 -15.41 9.61 7.47
CA ASN A 31 -14.85 10.54 8.46
C ASN A 31 -14.40 11.86 7.82
N GLN A 32 -13.76 11.83 6.65
CA GLN A 32 -13.37 13.05 5.92
C GLN A 32 -14.60 13.87 5.52
N ILE A 33 -15.61 13.23 4.94
CA ILE A 33 -16.87 13.88 4.57
C ILE A 33 -17.59 14.42 5.82
N SER A 34 -17.62 13.66 6.91
CA SER A 34 -18.24 14.10 8.17
C SER A 34 -17.55 15.33 8.75
N ARG A 35 -16.23 15.40 8.72
CA ARG A 35 -15.49 16.58 9.18
C ARG A 35 -15.72 17.79 8.27
N ALA A 36 -15.73 17.57 6.95
CA ALA A 36 -15.94 18.63 5.97
C ALA A 36 -17.33 19.27 6.11
N LYS A 37 -18.40 18.48 6.26
CA LYS A 37 -19.78 19.01 6.30
C LYS A 37 -20.06 20.00 7.44
N PHE A 38 -19.28 19.96 8.53
CA PHE A 38 -19.44 20.87 9.68
C PHE A 38 -18.69 22.20 9.51
N ARG A 39 -17.94 22.38 8.43
CA ARG A 39 -17.22 23.62 8.15
C ARG A 39 -18.05 24.58 7.31
N PRO A 40 -17.87 25.90 7.45
CA PRO A 40 -18.62 26.90 6.68
C PRO A 40 -18.49 26.68 5.16
N GLN A 41 -17.28 26.45 4.66
CA GLN A 41 -16.98 26.18 3.25
C GLN A 41 -16.55 24.73 3.00
N GLY A 42 -17.02 23.81 3.82
CA GLY A 42 -16.53 22.45 3.83
C GLY A 42 -16.98 21.62 2.63
N ILE A 43 -18.23 21.79 2.17
CA ILE A 43 -18.74 21.12 0.95
C ILE A 43 -19.61 22.13 0.21
N LEU A 44 -19.23 22.38 -1.05
CA LEU A 44 -19.90 23.31 -1.94
C LEU A 44 -20.36 22.60 -3.21
N LYS A 45 -21.52 22.97 -3.72
CA LYS A 45 -22.02 22.63 -5.04
C LYS A 45 -22.14 23.92 -5.84
N ASN A 46 -21.45 24.02 -6.95
CA ASN A 46 -21.43 25.23 -7.79
C ASN A 46 -21.09 26.51 -6.99
N GLY A 47 -20.17 26.39 -6.02
CA GLY A 47 -19.77 27.49 -5.14
C GLY A 47 -20.71 27.77 -3.96
N VAL A 48 -21.85 27.11 -3.87
CA VAL A 48 -22.83 27.30 -2.79
C VAL A 48 -22.75 26.11 -1.82
N ARG A 49 -22.83 26.41 -0.51
CA ARG A 49 -22.84 25.38 0.54
C ARG A 49 -24.02 24.42 0.36
N CYS A 50 -23.77 23.14 0.39
CA CYS A 50 -24.74 22.09 0.16
C CYS A 50 -24.69 20.97 1.20
N ARG A 51 -25.73 20.14 1.22
CA ARG A 51 -25.78 18.91 2.02
C ARG A 51 -25.30 17.72 1.21
N VAL A 52 -24.73 16.72 1.88
CA VAL A 52 -24.29 15.48 1.23
C VAL A 52 -25.41 14.65 0.58
N THR A 53 -26.64 14.89 1.02
CA THR A 53 -27.88 14.27 0.49
C THR A 53 -28.45 15.01 -0.70
N GLU A 54 -27.94 16.20 -1.03
CA GLU A 54 -28.42 17.00 -2.14
C GLU A 54 -28.18 16.34 -3.48
N SER A 55 -29.15 16.44 -4.38
CA SER A 55 -29.08 15.87 -5.72
C SER A 55 -28.04 16.57 -6.57
N VAL A 56 -27.39 15.79 -7.44
CA VAL A 56 -26.41 16.28 -8.40
C VAL A 56 -26.85 15.98 -9.82
N TYR A 57 -26.48 16.86 -10.74
CA TYR A 57 -26.73 16.73 -12.17
C TYR A 57 -25.44 16.79 -12.96
N PRO A 58 -25.41 16.23 -14.18
CA PRO A 58 -24.25 16.35 -15.05
C PRO A 58 -23.82 17.81 -15.25
N GLY A 59 -22.53 18.06 -15.05
CA GLY A 59 -21.96 19.42 -15.11
C GLY A 59 -21.84 20.12 -13.76
N ASP A 60 -22.49 19.65 -12.71
CA ASP A 60 -22.31 20.23 -11.36
C ASP A 60 -20.86 20.10 -10.90
N MET A 61 -20.35 21.15 -10.28
CA MET A 61 -19.03 21.18 -9.64
C MET A 61 -19.18 21.01 -8.12
N ILE A 62 -18.60 19.93 -7.59
CA ILE A 62 -18.60 19.65 -6.16
C ILE A 62 -17.21 19.95 -5.61
N THR A 63 -17.10 20.93 -4.74
CA THR A 63 -15.86 21.30 -4.06
C THR A 63 -15.91 20.88 -2.60
N VAL A 64 -14.85 20.26 -2.10
CA VAL A 64 -14.70 19.87 -0.70
C VAL A 64 -13.42 20.44 -0.11
N CYS A 65 -13.52 21.03 1.07
CA CYS A 65 -12.39 21.50 1.86
C CYS A 65 -11.98 20.40 2.86
N LEU A 66 -10.78 19.89 2.70
CA LEU A 66 -10.19 18.91 3.60
C LEU A 66 -9.13 19.56 4.49
N GLU A 67 -9.19 19.31 5.78
CA GLU A 67 -8.11 19.66 6.67
C GLU A 67 -7.17 18.47 6.78
N GLU A 68 -5.93 18.67 6.42
CA GLU A 68 -4.85 17.77 6.80
C GLU A 68 -4.55 18.01 8.28
N SER A 69 -5.18 17.21 9.15
CA SER A 69 -4.82 17.17 10.56
C SER A 69 -3.40 16.63 10.66
N GLY A 70 -2.46 17.53 10.87
CA GLY A 70 -1.10 17.19 11.18
C GLY A 70 -1.00 16.60 12.59
N LEU A 71 -1.37 15.35 12.77
CA LEU A 71 -0.82 14.56 13.85
C LEU A 71 0.64 14.33 13.45
N SER A 72 1.51 15.26 13.83
CA SER A 72 2.92 15.02 13.80
C SER A 72 3.14 13.82 14.73
N SER A 73 3.53 12.70 14.17
CA SER A 73 4.18 11.64 14.92
C SER A 73 5.49 12.26 15.45
N GLY A 74 5.43 12.85 16.64
CA GLY A 74 6.56 13.58 17.23
C GLY A 74 7.85 12.75 17.31
N HIS A 75 7.69 11.43 17.31
CA HIS A 75 8.79 10.47 17.30
C HIS A 75 9.49 10.32 15.94
N LEU A 76 8.83 10.64 14.81
CA LEU A 76 9.43 10.56 13.46
C LEU A 76 10.22 11.83 13.08
N ALA A 77 10.26 12.83 13.94
CA ALA A 77 10.82 14.15 13.62
C ALA A 77 12.30 14.33 13.99
N SER A 78 12.94 13.33 14.57
CA SER A 78 14.37 13.35 14.87
C SER A 78 15.20 13.04 13.62
N PRO A 79 16.42 13.60 13.49
CA PRO A 79 17.33 13.18 12.44
C PRO A 79 17.50 11.66 12.46
N PRO A 80 17.55 11.01 11.31
CA PRO A 80 17.89 9.59 11.25
C PRO A 80 19.30 9.37 11.79
N GLU A 81 19.56 8.17 12.26
CA GLU A 81 20.93 7.81 12.65
C GLU A 81 21.89 7.96 11.46
N ALA A 82 23.10 8.42 11.73
CA ALA A 82 24.08 8.72 10.69
C ALA A 82 24.52 7.49 9.84
N ALA A 83 24.18 6.29 10.30
CA ALA A 83 24.53 5.03 9.64
C ALA A 83 23.51 4.59 8.56
N LEU A 84 22.41 5.32 8.37
CA LEU A 84 21.43 4.93 7.35
C LEU A 84 21.88 5.34 5.94
N PRO A 85 21.70 4.48 4.94
CA PRO A 85 22.00 4.82 3.56
C PRO A 85 21.12 5.99 3.09
N PRO A 86 21.58 6.78 2.09
CA PRO A 86 20.78 7.87 1.53
C PRO A 86 19.41 7.43 1.07
N LEU A 87 18.40 8.30 1.25
CA LEU A 87 17.05 8.05 0.77
C LEU A 87 17.01 8.10 -0.77
N GLU A 88 16.76 6.96 -1.41
CA GLU A 88 16.63 6.85 -2.86
C GLU A 88 15.18 7.10 -3.26
N ILE A 89 14.91 8.26 -3.85
CA ILE A 89 13.59 8.67 -4.31
C ILE A 89 13.43 8.26 -5.76
N LEU A 90 12.40 7.44 -6.04
CA LEU A 90 12.06 6.99 -7.39
C LEU A 90 11.01 7.89 -8.06
N TYR A 91 10.10 8.45 -7.26
CA TYR A 91 9.05 9.32 -7.73
C TYR A 91 8.52 10.20 -6.59
N GLU A 92 8.21 11.46 -6.88
CA GLU A 92 7.54 12.37 -5.94
C GLU A 92 6.60 13.29 -6.69
N ASP A 93 5.36 13.44 -6.18
CA ASP A 93 4.40 14.45 -6.60
C ASP A 93 3.71 15.11 -5.37
N GLN A 94 2.57 15.77 -5.58
CA GLN A 94 1.82 16.42 -4.50
C GLN A 94 1.12 15.43 -3.57
N ASP A 95 0.87 14.20 -4.02
CA ASP A 95 0.04 13.21 -3.36
C ASP A 95 0.84 12.04 -2.78
N LEU A 96 1.95 11.66 -3.42
CA LEU A 96 2.73 10.49 -3.03
C LEU A 96 4.23 10.66 -3.23
N LEU A 97 4.98 9.83 -2.51
CA LEU A 97 6.40 9.63 -2.64
C LEU A 97 6.66 8.13 -2.77
N ALA A 98 7.37 7.70 -3.81
CA ALA A 98 7.87 6.34 -3.96
C ALA A 98 9.37 6.32 -3.73
N VAL A 99 9.84 5.42 -2.87
CA VAL A 99 11.26 5.29 -2.52
C VAL A 99 11.71 3.84 -2.71
N ASN A 100 12.98 3.66 -3.03
CA ASN A 100 13.62 2.36 -3.02
C ASN A 100 14.12 2.06 -1.59
N LYS A 101 13.50 1.11 -0.92
CA LYS A 101 13.93 0.67 0.41
C LYS A 101 15.10 -0.31 0.24
N PRO A 102 16.26 -0.06 0.81
CA PRO A 102 17.31 -1.07 0.87
C PRO A 102 16.95 -2.21 1.83
N ALA A 103 17.58 -3.36 1.67
CA ALA A 103 17.54 -4.43 2.67
C ALA A 103 18.20 -3.97 3.99
N GLY A 104 17.85 -4.60 5.09
CA GLY A 104 18.39 -4.30 6.42
C GLY A 104 17.65 -3.20 7.19
N ILE A 105 16.75 -2.43 6.56
CA ILE A 105 16.00 -1.34 7.19
C ILE A 105 14.51 -1.71 7.33
N VAL A 106 13.92 -1.43 8.49
CA VAL A 106 12.49 -1.58 8.71
C VAL A 106 11.69 -0.46 8.04
N THR A 107 10.51 -0.77 7.54
CA THR A 107 9.64 0.25 6.91
C THR A 107 9.11 1.25 7.94
N HIS A 108 8.73 0.78 9.11
CA HIS A 108 8.16 1.56 10.22
C HIS A 108 8.94 1.36 11.50
N PRO A 109 8.92 2.32 12.43
CA PRO A 109 9.42 2.11 13.78
C PRO A 109 8.75 0.90 14.43
N SER A 110 9.55 -0.06 14.87
CA SER A 110 9.08 -1.26 15.57
C SER A 110 10.18 -1.85 16.45
N GLY A 111 9.81 -2.38 17.63
CA GLY A 111 10.78 -2.96 18.55
C GLY A 111 11.86 -1.96 18.95
N CYS A 112 13.13 -2.27 18.73
CA CYS A 112 14.28 -1.40 19.01
C CYS A 112 14.56 -0.37 17.89
N HIS A 113 13.87 -0.46 16.75
CA HIS A 113 14.09 0.40 15.58
C HIS A 113 13.20 1.65 15.61
N TYR A 114 13.48 2.59 16.52
CA TYR A 114 12.65 3.81 16.67
C TYR A 114 13.11 4.97 15.79
N ARG A 115 14.39 5.06 15.44
CA ARG A 115 14.99 6.17 14.70
C ARG A 115 15.63 5.78 13.37
N ASP A 116 15.75 4.50 13.10
CA ASP A 116 16.44 3.89 11.98
C ASP A 116 15.50 3.26 10.94
N SER A 117 14.23 3.66 10.95
CA SER A 117 13.27 3.19 9.96
C SER A 117 13.23 4.06 8.70
N LEU A 118 12.77 3.49 7.58
CA LEU A 118 12.51 4.24 6.35
C LEU A 118 11.53 5.40 6.58
N SER A 119 10.51 5.21 7.44
CA SER A 119 9.57 6.27 7.79
C SER A 119 10.24 7.45 8.51
N ASN A 120 11.29 7.22 9.32
CA ASN A 120 12.07 8.30 9.91
C ASN A 120 12.82 9.07 8.82
N GLN A 121 13.48 8.41 7.89
CA GLN A 121 14.19 9.05 6.78
C GLN A 121 13.26 9.93 5.92
N VAL A 122 12.08 9.39 5.54
CA VAL A 122 11.09 10.12 4.74
C VAL A 122 10.53 11.32 5.51
N SER A 123 10.22 11.16 6.80
CA SER A 123 9.77 12.28 7.65
C SER A 123 10.81 13.37 7.75
N TRP A 124 12.08 12.99 7.90
CA TRP A 124 13.20 13.92 7.96
C TRP A 124 13.40 14.65 6.62
N TYR A 125 13.29 13.94 5.51
CA TYR A 125 13.36 14.51 4.17
C TYR A 125 12.36 15.66 3.98
N PHE A 126 11.09 15.48 4.32
CA PHE A 126 10.10 16.56 4.22
C PHE A 126 10.36 17.69 5.22
N ARG A 127 10.82 17.35 6.43
CA ARG A 127 11.17 18.35 7.42
C ARG A 127 12.36 19.23 6.97
N SER A 128 13.38 18.65 6.34
CA SER A 128 14.51 19.41 5.80
C SER A 128 14.10 20.39 4.68
N LYS A 129 13.05 20.02 3.91
CA LYS A 129 12.38 20.89 2.94
C LYS A 129 11.44 21.93 3.58
N LYS A 130 11.31 21.96 4.91
CA LYS A 130 10.34 22.78 5.66
C LYS A 130 8.89 22.46 5.32
N GLU A 131 8.60 21.28 4.81
CA GLU A 131 7.26 20.81 4.50
C GLU A 131 6.66 20.09 5.71
N LYS A 132 5.46 20.52 6.13
CA LYS A 132 4.72 19.89 7.24
C LYS A 132 3.81 18.77 6.71
N ILE A 133 4.40 17.66 6.28
CA ILE A 133 3.68 16.51 5.72
C ILE A 133 3.62 15.40 6.76
N VAL A 134 2.43 14.81 6.92
CA VAL A 134 2.23 13.57 7.67
C VAL A 134 2.24 12.42 6.68
N ILE A 135 3.34 11.71 6.63
CA ILE A 135 3.50 10.55 5.75
C ILE A 135 2.68 9.36 6.21
N ARG A 136 2.18 8.59 5.25
CA ARG A 136 1.42 7.36 5.49
C ARG A 136 1.88 6.29 4.50
N PRO A 137 2.67 5.31 4.92
CA PRO A 137 3.09 4.26 4.01
C PRO A 137 1.93 3.38 3.58
N VAL A 138 1.94 3.00 2.33
CA VAL A 138 0.93 2.14 1.70
C VAL A 138 1.42 0.71 1.67
N GLY A 139 1.33 0.07 2.81
CA GLY A 139 1.90 -1.25 3.05
C GLY A 139 3.33 -1.18 3.60
N ARG A 140 3.93 -2.34 3.70
CA ARG A 140 5.29 -2.49 4.22
C ARG A 140 6.04 -3.53 3.41
N LEU A 141 7.36 -3.44 3.46
CA LEU A 141 8.30 -4.50 3.13
C LEU A 141 8.98 -4.94 4.42
N ASP A 142 9.36 -6.18 4.50
CA ASP A 142 10.11 -6.71 5.63
C ASP A 142 11.53 -6.15 5.65
N ARG A 143 12.23 -6.30 6.76
CA ARG A 143 13.54 -5.71 6.98
C ARG A 143 14.52 -6.08 5.86
N GLU A 144 14.63 -7.37 5.56
CA GLU A 144 15.59 -7.90 4.58
C GLU A 144 15.09 -7.82 3.13
N THR A 145 13.84 -7.39 2.92
CA THR A 145 13.29 -7.19 1.57
C THR A 145 13.60 -5.79 1.08
N SER A 146 14.24 -5.67 -0.08
CA SER A 146 14.43 -4.40 -0.79
C SER A 146 13.30 -4.12 -1.77
N GLY A 147 13.21 -2.87 -2.25
CA GLY A 147 12.28 -2.49 -3.31
C GLY A 147 11.36 -1.32 -2.97
N ILE A 148 10.33 -1.15 -3.77
CA ILE A 148 9.49 0.05 -3.76
C ILE A 148 8.56 0.09 -2.56
N VAL A 149 8.63 1.20 -1.80
CA VAL A 149 7.65 1.57 -0.77
C VAL A 149 7.03 2.90 -1.15
N ILE A 150 5.69 2.95 -1.15
CA ILE A 150 4.92 4.16 -1.45
C ILE A 150 4.46 4.80 -0.13
N PHE A 151 4.68 6.11 -0.02
CA PHE A 151 4.17 6.95 1.06
C PHE A 151 3.14 7.93 0.51
N ALA A 152 1.95 7.92 1.06
CA ALA A 152 0.98 8.97 0.79
C ALA A 152 1.31 10.21 1.60
N LYS A 153 1.33 11.38 0.95
CA LYS A 153 1.63 12.68 1.55
C LYS A 153 0.41 13.31 2.24
N ASN A 154 -0.79 12.76 1.98
CA ASN A 154 -2.05 13.25 2.55
C ASN A 154 -3.06 12.11 2.76
N GLN A 155 -4.13 12.39 3.51
CA GLN A 155 -5.15 11.39 3.84
C GLN A 155 -5.95 10.89 2.63
N THR A 156 -6.19 11.75 1.66
CA THR A 156 -6.95 11.40 0.46
C THR A 156 -6.19 10.40 -0.41
N ALA A 157 -4.89 10.67 -0.64
CA ALA A 157 -4.03 9.76 -1.35
C ALA A 157 -3.91 8.40 -0.62
N ALA A 158 -3.75 8.42 0.70
CA ALA A 158 -3.72 7.20 1.51
C ALA A 158 -5.01 6.38 1.37
N ALA A 159 -6.18 7.04 1.42
CA ALA A 159 -7.47 6.37 1.27
C ALA A 159 -7.66 5.78 -0.13
N ARG A 160 -7.28 6.50 -1.19
CA ARG A 160 -7.36 6.03 -2.58
C ARG A 160 -6.44 4.83 -2.83
N LEU A 161 -5.19 4.90 -2.38
CA LEU A 161 -4.23 3.81 -2.52
C LEU A 161 -4.65 2.58 -1.71
N GLN A 162 -5.20 2.77 -0.51
CA GLN A 162 -5.76 1.67 0.28
C GLN A 162 -6.96 1.02 -0.40
N ALA A 163 -7.87 1.81 -1.00
CA ALA A 163 -8.98 1.28 -1.77
C ALA A 163 -8.50 0.48 -2.99
N GLN A 164 -7.53 0.98 -3.75
CA GLN A 164 -6.93 0.24 -4.87
C GLN A 164 -6.30 -1.08 -4.41
N ARG A 165 -5.65 -1.09 -3.25
CA ARG A 165 -5.09 -2.31 -2.66
C ARG A 165 -6.18 -3.32 -2.28
N CYS A 166 -7.26 -2.88 -1.64
CA CYS A 166 -8.38 -3.74 -1.25
C CYS A 166 -9.11 -4.34 -2.45
N HIS A 167 -9.16 -3.64 -3.58
CA HIS A 167 -9.78 -4.12 -4.81
C HIS A 167 -8.80 -4.81 -5.78
N ASN A 168 -7.59 -5.12 -5.34
CA ASN A 168 -6.52 -5.73 -6.15
C ASN A 168 -6.14 -4.93 -7.42
N HIS A 169 -6.41 -3.62 -7.45
CA HIS A 169 -5.95 -2.76 -8.54
C HIS A 169 -4.47 -2.39 -8.38
N LEU A 170 -3.99 -2.27 -7.14
CA LEU A 170 -2.57 -2.11 -6.83
C LEU A 170 -1.91 -3.49 -6.73
N LYS A 171 -1.22 -3.90 -7.77
CA LYS A 171 -0.51 -5.18 -7.84
C LYS A 171 0.91 -5.03 -7.30
N LYS A 172 1.39 -6.06 -6.61
CA LYS A 172 2.77 -6.17 -6.16
C LYS A 172 3.43 -7.33 -6.87
N GLN A 173 4.64 -7.10 -7.34
CA GLN A 173 5.49 -8.13 -7.92
C GLN A 173 6.80 -8.18 -7.17
N TYR A 174 7.35 -9.36 -7.00
CA TYR A 174 8.60 -9.61 -6.30
C TYR A 174 9.50 -10.49 -7.15
N LEU A 175 10.80 -10.22 -7.10
CA LEU A 175 11.81 -11.14 -7.58
C LEU A 175 12.41 -11.83 -6.37
N ALA A 176 12.45 -13.15 -6.40
CA ALA A 176 13.04 -13.96 -5.33
C ALA A 176 14.02 -14.99 -5.91
N VAL A 177 15.10 -15.19 -5.18
CA VAL A 177 16.00 -16.32 -5.41
C VAL A 177 15.66 -17.41 -4.40
N VAL A 178 15.32 -18.59 -4.89
CA VAL A 178 14.92 -19.72 -4.06
C VAL A 178 15.90 -20.87 -4.20
N SER A 179 16.03 -21.69 -3.16
CA SER A 179 16.79 -22.92 -3.19
C SER A 179 15.92 -24.06 -3.75
N GLY A 180 16.51 -24.96 -4.54
CA GLY A 180 15.83 -26.10 -5.15
C GLY A 180 15.28 -25.81 -6.55
N CYS A 181 14.52 -26.77 -7.09
CA CYS A 181 13.88 -26.67 -8.39
C CYS A 181 12.36 -26.52 -8.22
N LEU A 182 11.76 -25.58 -8.91
CA LEU A 182 10.31 -25.54 -9.03
C LEU A 182 9.86 -26.73 -9.88
N PRO A 183 8.78 -27.46 -9.49
CA PRO A 183 8.26 -28.57 -10.30
C PRO A 183 7.84 -28.01 -11.67
N VAL A 184 8.41 -28.58 -12.71
CA VAL A 184 7.98 -28.31 -14.10
C VAL A 184 6.75 -29.16 -14.34
N ASP A 185 5.68 -28.56 -14.87
CA ASP A 185 4.46 -29.28 -15.22
C ASP A 185 4.82 -30.43 -16.18
N PRO A 186 4.54 -31.69 -15.83
CA PRO A 186 4.88 -32.83 -16.69
C PRO A 186 4.17 -32.84 -18.04
N CYS A 187 3.17 -32.00 -18.25
CA CYS A 187 2.47 -31.81 -19.53
C CYS A 187 3.13 -30.80 -20.47
N ALA A 188 4.17 -30.08 -20.05
CA ALA A 188 4.93 -29.22 -20.96
C ALA A 188 5.75 -30.11 -21.91
N GLU A 189 5.39 -30.09 -23.19
CA GLU A 189 6.02 -30.89 -24.24
C GLU A 189 7.57 -30.86 -24.18
N LYS A 190 8.17 -32.05 -24.21
CA LYS A 190 9.61 -32.34 -24.06
C LYS A 190 10.51 -31.82 -25.20
N THR A 191 10.17 -30.72 -25.87
CA THR A 191 10.82 -30.38 -27.16
C THR A 191 11.70 -29.12 -27.15
N VAL A 192 11.86 -28.41 -26.04
CA VAL A 192 12.74 -27.23 -26.01
C VAL A 192 13.64 -27.27 -24.78
N PRO A 193 15.00 -27.16 -24.92
CA PRO A 193 15.86 -26.97 -23.77
C PRO A 193 15.46 -25.65 -23.08
N PRO A 194 15.43 -25.59 -21.73
CA PRO A 194 14.97 -24.41 -21.02
C PRO A 194 15.94 -23.25 -21.24
N SER A 195 15.69 -22.44 -22.25
CA SER A 195 16.23 -21.09 -22.25
C SER A 195 15.59 -20.35 -21.08
N SER A 196 16.38 -19.61 -20.32
CA SER A 196 15.97 -18.89 -19.11
C SER A 196 14.73 -17.97 -19.28
N SER A 197 14.34 -17.65 -20.52
CA SER A 197 13.14 -16.89 -20.86
C SER A 197 11.85 -17.73 -20.90
N ALA A 198 11.94 -19.04 -21.17
CA ALA A 198 10.76 -19.91 -21.24
C ALA A 198 10.20 -20.28 -19.86
N LEU A 199 11.03 -20.27 -18.81
CA LEU A 199 10.61 -20.50 -17.43
C LEU A 199 9.76 -19.35 -16.85
N LEU A 200 9.85 -18.15 -17.44
CA LEU A 200 9.07 -16.99 -17.00
C LEU A 200 7.65 -16.93 -17.61
N SER A 201 7.34 -17.76 -18.60
CA SER A 201 6.06 -17.75 -19.31
C SER A 201 5.00 -18.72 -18.71
N GLN A 202 5.40 -19.69 -17.90
CA GLN A 202 4.48 -20.61 -17.22
C GLN A 202 4.48 -20.28 -15.72
N GLY A 203 3.51 -19.49 -15.29
CA GLY A 203 3.32 -19.16 -13.89
C GLY A 203 2.87 -20.39 -13.09
N HIS A 204 3.63 -20.75 -12.05
CA HIS A 204 3.19 -21.73 -11.05
C HIS A 204 2.42 -21.02 -9.95
N THR A 205 1.26 -21.54 -9.57
CA THR A 205 0.50 -21.01 -8.44
C THR A 205 0.75 -21.91 -7.22
N ILE A 206 1.28 -21.33 -6.16
CA ILE A 206 1.39 -21.96 -4.84
C ILE A 206 0.29 -21.35 -3.97
N SER A 207 -0.70 -22.16 -3.58
CA SER A 207 -1.82 -21.73 -2.74
C SER A 207 -1.93 -22.67 -1.56
N LEU A 208 -1.18 -22.36 -0.50
CA LEU A 208 -1.18 -23.14 0.73
C LEU A 208 -1.66 -22.28 1.89
N PRO A 209 -2.47 -22.83 2.82
CA PRO A 209 -2.86 -22.12 4.03
C PRO A 209 -1.63 -21.89 4.90
N ILE A 210 -1.47 -20.65 5.38
CA ILE A 210 -0.38 -20.25 6.25
C ILE A 210 -0.97 -19.83 7.59
N GLY A 211 -0.42 -20.34 8.70
CA GLY A 211 -0.81 -19.98 10.05
C GLY A 211 0.39 -19.87 10.99
N PRO A 212 0.14 -19.46 12.24
CA PRO A 212 1.20 -19.44 13.27
C PRO A 212 1.81 -20.83 13.44
N ASP A 213 3.13 -20.87 13.60
CA ASP A 213 3.84 -22.10 13.91
C ASP A 213 3.44 -22.57 15.33
N PRO A 214 3.08 -23.86 15.52
CA PRO A 214 2.69 -24.36 16.82
C PRO A 214 3.80 -24.26 17.89
N ASP A 215 5.05 -24.37 17.49
CA ASP A 215 6.20 -24.35 18.38
C ASP A 215 6.75 -22.93 18.63
N ASP A 216 6.56 -22.01 17.66
CA ASP A 216 6.95 -20.60 17.81
C ASP A 216 5.88 -19.68 17.17
N PRO A 217 4.92 -19.17 17.95
CA PRO A 217 3.84 -18.31 17.44
C PRO A 217 4.30 -17.02 16.74
N ARG A 218 5.58 -16.66 16.83
CA ARG A 218 6.16 -15.50 16.10
C ARG A 218 6.50 -15.84 14.65
N LYS A 219 6.54 -17.14 14.33
CA LYS A 219 6.78 -17.63 12.97
C LYS A 219 5.47 -18.03 12.31
N MET A 220 5.47 -18.00 10.99
CA MET A 220 4.38 -18.53 10.17
C MET A 220 4.85 -19.81 9.51
N THR A 221 4.00 -20.83 9.50
CA THR A 221 4.25 -22.10 8.83
C THR A 221 3.09 -22.46 7.91
N VAL A 222 3.35 -23.37 6.97
CA VAL A 222 2.30 -23.93 6.13
C VAL A 222 1.50 -24.93 6.94
N LEU A 223 0.19 -24.73 7.01
CA LEU A 223 -0.73 -25.65 7.66
C LEU A 223 -1.06 -26.77 6.67
N LEU A 224 -0.33 -27.87 6.74
CA LEU A 224 -0.64 -29.08 6.00
C LEU A 224 -1.73 -29.83 6.74
N SER A 225 -2.95 -29.94 6.20
CA SER A 225 -3.89 -30.98 6.59
C SER A 225 -3.46 -32.26 5.86
N ASP A 226 -3.61 -33.41 6.49
CA ASP A 226 -3.22 -34.75 5.96
C ASP A 226 -3.85 -35.11 4.58
N SER A 227 -4.65 -34.24 4.01
CA SER A 227 -5.36 -34.37 2.74
C SER A 227 -4.84 -33.48 1.60
N PHE A 228 -3.76 -32.69 1.77
CA PHE A 228 -3.22 -31.88 0.70
C PHE A 228 -2.17 -32.66 -0.11
N THR A 229 -2.54 -33.12 -1.28
CA THR A 229 -1.63 -33.63 -2.29
C THR A 229 -1.35 -32.52 -3.33
N PHE A 230 -0.11 -32.13 -3.50
CA PHE A 230 0.33 -31.40 -4.69
C PHE A 230 0.21 -32.36 -5.88
N GLY A 231 -0.67 -32.07 -6.82
CA GLY A 231 -0.79 -32.73 -8.11
C GLY A 231 0.03 -34.03 -8.26
N ASN A 232 -0.46 -35.15 -7.69
CA ASN A 232 0.11 -36.50 -7.78
C ASN A 232 1.61 -36.73 -7.42
N LEU A 233 2.25 -35.83 -6.71
CA LEU A 233 3.60 -36.05 -6.18
C LEU A 233 3.58 -35.97 -4.66
N PRO A 234 4.04 -37.01 -3.95
CA PRO A 234 4.25 -36.94 -2.51
C PRO A 234 5.39 -35.93 -2.25
N VAL A 235 5.11 -34.92 -1.46
CA VAL A 235 6.13 -34.01 -0.95
C VAL A 235 6.66 -34.65 0.32
N ASP A 236 7.78 -35.33 0.25
CA ASP A 236 8.56 -35.72 1.41
C ASP A 236 9.18 -34.46 2.01
N LEU A 237 8.49 -33.87 2.97
CA LEU A 237 9.07 -32.86 3.84
C LEU A 237 9.89 -33.59 4.90
N GLU A 238 11.14 -33.91 4.58
CA GLU A 238 12.11 -34.28 5.61
C GLU A 238 12.18 -33.16 6.64
N LYS A 239 11.79 -33.48 7.86
CA LYS A 239 12.02 -32.67 9.04
C LYS A 239 13.52 -32.52 9.24
N ASN A 240 14.11 -31.49 8.64
CA ASN A 240 15.45 -31.06 9.06
C ASN A 240 15.34 -30.40 10.44
N SER A 241 15.22 -31.25 11.45
CA SER A 241 15.55 -30.96 12.82
C SER A 241 17.03 -31.30 13.01
N SER A 242 17.91 -30.31 12.90
CA SER A 242 19.22 -30.43 13.54
C SER A 242 19.86 -29.06 13.74
N HIS A 243 19.98 -28.79 15.04
CA HIS A 243 20.92 -27.92 15.76
C HIS A 243 20.86 -26.41 15.51
#